data_ea285eb7d971a61efc4a81f1eb22ea2c
#
_entry.id   ea285eb7d971a61efc4a81f1eb22ea2c
#
_cell.length_a   1.000
_cell.length_b   1.000
_cell.length_c   1.000
_cell.angle_alpha   90.00
_cell.angle_beta   90.00
_cell.angle_gamma   90.00
#
_symmetry.space_group_name_H-M   'P 1'
#
loop_
_entity.id
_entity.type
_entity.pdbx_description
1 polymer ?
#
loop_
_entity_poly.entity_id
_entity_poly.type
_entity_poly.pdbx_seq_one_letter_code
_entity_poly.pdbx_strand_id
1 'polypeptide(L)'
;MKRMKKRGTHACGLFLSFSNLSNRKRSQITIFVIIAILIVAAIALFFLFREGVIPGSGGAGEKNPRAAFQDCLEDKIFETTDLISKQGGYINPVSYKKLDGEKISYLCYNINYYESCINQEPMLIQHLKEEIKNNINSDVKNCFDKFKISLEKAGYEVNTNYRDFSVQLVPEKVVIDIDAKITTKKNEQTSSQ
;
A
#
# COMPACT_ATOMS: atom_id res chain seq x y z
N MET A 1 -30.37 14.82 44.45
CA MET A 1 -28.98 15.03 44.93
C MET A 1 -28.18 13.74 44.74
N LYS A 2 -27.39 13.61 43.64
CA LYS A 2 -26.54 12.45 43.39
C LYS A 2 -25.16 12.96 42.94
N ARG A 3 -24.13 12.74 43.78
CA ARG A 3 -22.75 13.16 43.55
C ARG A 3 -22.11 12.32 42.46
N MET A 4 -21.61 12.97 41.43
CA MET A 4 -20.70 12.33 40.42
C MET A 4 -19.28 12.26 40.97
N LYS A 5 -18.75 11.05 41.03
CA LYS A 5 -17.39 10.73 41.46
C LYS A 5 -16.44 10.84 40.24
N LYS A 6 -15.55 11.83 40.24
CA LYS A 6 -14.45 11.97 39.24
C LYS A 6 -13.45 10.85 39.48
N ARG A 7 -13.17 10.04 38.43
CA ARG A 7 -12.04 9.11 38.41
C ARG A 7 -10.80 9.88 37.91
N GLY A 8 -9.79 9.94 38.75
CA GLY A 8 -8.48 10.45 38.40
C GLY A 8 -7.72 9.44 37.55
N THR A 9 -7.13 9.91 36.46
CA THR A 9 -6.18 9.19 35.65
C THR A 9 -4.82 9.22 36.34
N HIS A 10 -4.33 8.07 36.81
CA HIS A 10 -2.97 7.92 37.31
C HIS A 10 -2.00 7.85 36.12
N ALA A 11 -1.21 8.91 35.94
CA ALA A 11 -0.03 8.87 35.12
C ALA A 11 1.05 8.08 35.85
N CYS A 12 1.44 6.92 35.32
CA CYS A 12 2.54 6.12 35.82
C CYS A 12 3.86 6.76 35.38
N GLY A 13 4.40 7.63 36.23
CA GLY A 13 5.76 8.17 36.05
C GLY A 13 6.78 7.12 36.48
N LEU A 14 7.56 6.64 35.54
CA LEU A 14 8.70 5.77 35.80
C LEU A 14 9.85 6.61 36.38
N PHE A 15 9.90 6.75 37.70
CA PHE A 15 11.04 7.33 38.39
C PHE A 15 12.18 6.31 38.48
N LEU A 16 13.16 6.44 37.59
CA LEU A 16 14.45 5.75 37.75
C LEU A 16 15.25 6.45 38.83
N SER A 17 15.19 5.89 40.05
CA SER A 17 16.02 6.29 41.19
C SER A 17 17.44 5.82 40.93
N PHE A 18 18.33 6.75 40.53
CA PHE A 18 19.78 6.50 40.52
C PHE A 18 20.33 6.62 41.95
N SER A 19 20.49 5.50 42.64
CA SER A 19 21.23 5.45 43.89
C SER A 19 22.74 5.58 43.62
N ASN A 20 23.32 6.63 44.15
CA ASN A 20 24.77 6.83 44.27
C ASN A 20 25.44 5.64 44.97
N LEU A 21 26.26 4.89 44.25
CA LEU A 21 27.22 3.97 44.86
C LEU A 21 28.67 4.40 44.51
N SER A 22 29.29 5.05 45.45
CA SER A 22 30.74 5.29 45.52
C SER A 22 31.47 3.96 45.71
N ASN A 23 32.42 3.54 44.87
CA ASN A 23 33.83 3.25 45.18
C ASN A 23 34.64 2.56 44.07
N ARG A 24 35.70 3.14 43.72
CA ARG A 24 37.08 2.79 43.28
C ARG A 24 37.40 1.42 42.65
N LYS A 25 36.59 0.80 41.83
CA LYS A 25 36.98 -0.22 40.83
C LYS A 25 35.97 -0.25 39.63
N ARG A 26 35.27 0.83 39.39
CA ARG A 26 34.06 0.88 38.52
C ARG A 26 34.19 1.69 37.23
N SER A 27 35.36 2.22 36.89
CA SER A 27 35.46 3.03 35.65
C SER A 27 35.37 2.19 34.37
N GLN A 28 35.72 0.90 34.44
CA GLN A 28 35.58 0.02 33.27
C GLN A 28 34.14 -0.38 33.01
N ILE A 29 33.35 -0.64 34.06
CA ILE A 29 31.93 -1.03 33.90
C ILE A 29 31.12 0.12 33.31
N THR A 30 31.38 1.37 33.70
CA THR A 30 30.66 2.56 33.20
C THR A 30 30.90 2.76 31.71
N ILE A 31 32.11 2.53 31.21
CA ILE A 31 32.42 2.61 29.77
C ILE A 31 31.63 1.56 28.97
N PHE A 32 31.58 0.32 29.47
CA PHE A 32 30.78 -0.73 28.79
C PHE A 32 29.30 -0.42 28.75
N VAL A 33 28.74 0.15 29.82
CA VAL A 33 27.31 0.55 29.87
C VAL A 33 27.04 1.68 28.86
N ILE A 34 27.94 2.68 28.79
CA ILE A 34 27.77 3.78 27.82
C ILE A 34 27.84 3.25 26.39
N ILE A 35 28.81 2.38 26.07
CA ILE A 35 28.94 1.79 24.75
C ILE A 35 27.69 0.95 24.40
N ALA A 36 27.19 0.15 25.35
CA ALA A 36 25.98 -0.64 25.14
C ALA A 36 24.75 0.24 24.82
N ILE A 37 24.57 1.35 25.55
CA ILE A 37 23.48 2.31 25.29
C ILE A 37 23.64 2.96 23.92
N LEU A 38 24.85 3.35 23.52
CA LEU A 38 25.11 3.93 22.20
C LEU A 38 24.82 2.94 21.07
N ILE A 39 25.18 1.67 21.22
CA ILE A 39 24.89 0.63 20.23
C ILE A 39 23.38 0.42 20.11
N VAL A 40 22.66 0.31 21.24
CA VAL A 40 21.19 0.15 21.22
C VAL A 40 20.53 1.38 20.59
N ALA A 41 20.98 2.59 20.91
CA ALA A 41 20.47 3.81 20.30
C ALA A 41 20.75 3.86 18.80
N ALA A 42 21.94 3.46 18.35
CA ALA A 42 22.31 3.41 16.94
C ALA A 42 21.46 2.39 16.17
N ILE A 43 21.21 1.21 16.75
CA ILE A 43 20.35 0.19 16.16
C ILE A 43 18.91 0.68 16.09
N ALA A 44 18.38 1.30 17.14
CA ALA A 44 17.03 1.86 17.15
C ALA A 44 16.88 2.95 16.09
N LEU A 45 17.83 3.87 15.98
CA LEU A 45 17.85 4.89 14.94
C LEU A 45 17.94 4.27 13.53
N PHE A 46 18.79 3.26 13.35
CA PHE A 46 18.90 2.55 12.06
C PHE A 46 17.58 1.92 11.63
N PHE A 47 16.84 1.27 12.53
CA PHE A 47 15.51 0.73 12.21
C PHE A 47 14.50 1.83 11.93
N LEU A 48 14.48 2.92 12.69
CA LEU A 48 13.60 4.07 12.45
C LEU A 48 13.85 4.73 11.08
N PHE A 49 15.11 4.81 10.65
CA PHE A 49 15.44 5.34 9.32
C PHE A 49 15.22 4.33 8.19
N ARG A 50 15.38 3.03 8.46
CA ARG A 50 15.19 2.00 7.45
C ARG A 50 13.72 1.77 7.10
N GLU A 51 12.80 1.90 8.04
CA GLU A 51 11.36 1.69 7.82
C GLU A 51 10.65 2.94 7.29
N GLY A 52 11.36 4.04 7.07
CA GLY A 52 10.73 5.28 6.57
C GLY A 52 9.63 5.82 7.48
N VAL A 53 9.56 5.33 8.74
CA VAL A 53 8.59 5.79 9.73
C VAL A 53 9.11 7.08 10.35
N ILE A 54 9.03 8.18 9.61
CA ILE A 54 8.90 9.50 10.23
C ILE A 54 7.40 9.78 10.25
N PRO A 55 6.69 9.51 11.36
CA PRO A 55 5.33 10.00 11.52
C PRO A 55 5.45 11.50 11.75
N GLY A 56 5.22 12.29 10.71
CA GLY A 56 5.11 13.73 10.89
C GLY A 56 5.83 14.63 9.91
N SER A 57 6.48 14.13 8.87
CA SER A 57 6.88 15.00 7.77
C SER A 57 5.69 15.21 6.82
N GLY A 58 4.65 15.88 7.33
CA GLY A 58 3.57 16.46 6.54
C GLY A 58 4.05 17.66 5.75
N GLY A 59 5.21 17.56 5.11
CA GLY A 59 5.60 18.47 4.06
C GLY A 59 4.79 18.09 2.82
N ALA A 60 3.94 19.00 2.35
CA ALA A 60 3.38 18.99 1.00
C ALA A 60 4.52 19.27 0.00
N GLY A 61 5.60 18.45 0.05
CA GLY A 61 6.69 18.44 -0.89
C GLY A 61 6.41 17.35 -1.89
N GLU A 62 6.16 17.73 -3.11
CA GLU A 62 6.31 16.97 -4.36
C GLU A 62 6.21 15.44 -4.19
N LYS A 63 4.99 14.98 -3.85
CA LYS A 63 4.72 13.54 -3.85
C LYS A 63 4.99 13.06 -5.26
N ASN A 64 5.98 12.19 -5.41
CA ASN A 64 6.24 11.51 -6.66
C ASN A 64 4.90 10.97 -7.20
N PRO A 65 4.46 11.37 -8.40
CA PRO A 65 3.18 10.95 -8.97
C PRO A 65 2.96 9.45 -8.91
N ARG A 66 4.03 8.68 -9.14
CA ARG A 66 4.00 7.21 -9.06
C ARG A 66 3.63 6.72 -7.67
N ALA A 67 4.22 7.27 -6.61
CA ALA A 67 3.91 6.89 -5.24
C ALA A 67 2.45 7.26 -4.87
N ALA A 68 1.97 8.42 -5.29
CA ALA A 68 0.60 8.84 -5.04
C ALA A 68 -0.44 7.92 -5.72
N PHE A 69 -0.15 7.44 -6.94
CA PHE A 69 -0.98 6.46 -7.62
C PHE A 69 -0.91 5.09 -6.96
N GLN A 70 0.28 4.66 -6.57
CA GLN A 70 0.45 3.39 -5.84
C GLN A 70 -0.38 3.38 -4.57
N ASP A 71 -0.24 4.39 -3.72
CA ASP A 71 -1.00 4.51 -2.47
C ASP A 71 -2.52 4.51 -2.69
N CYS A 72 -2.99 5.10 -3.81
CA CYS A 72 -4.41 5.20 -4.12
C CYS A 72 -5.01 3.88 -4.65
N LEU A 73 -4.23 3.07 -5.37
CA LEU A 73 -4.70 1.90 -6.09
C LEU A 73 -4.39 0.58 -5.39
N GLU A 74 -3.45 0.57 -4.44
CA GLU A 74 -2.91 -0.66 -3.82
C GLU A 74 -4.02 -1.55 -3.25
N ASP A 75 -4.90 -0.97 -2.44
CA ASP A 75 -6.01 -1.71 -1.82
C ASP A 75 -6.96 -2.31 -2.87
N LYS A 76 -7.27 -1.56 -3.93
CA LYS A 76 -8.17 -2.00 -5.00
C LYS A 76 -7.57 -3.10 -5.87
N ILE A 77 -6.28 -3.00 -6.16
CA ILE A 77 -5.55 -4.05 -6.88
C ILE A 77 -5.51 -5.32 -6.04
N PHE A 78 -5.20 -5.19 -4.74
CA PHE A 78 -5.18 -6.31 -3.83
C PHE A 78 -6.55 -6.99 -3.73
N GLU A 79 -7.62 -6.24 -3.50
CA GLU A 79 -8.99 -6.74 -3.44
C GLU A 79 -9.38 -7.47 -4.74
N THR A 80 -9.06 -6.87 -5.89
CA THR A 80 -9.36 -7.44 -7.21
C THR A 80 -8.59 -8.74 -7.44
N THR A 81 -7.30 -8.77 -7.13
CA THR A 81 -6.46 -9.96 -7.33
C THR A 81 -6.82 -11.09 -6.37
N ASP A 82 -7.19 -10.77 -5.13
CA ASP A 82 -7.68 -11.74 -4.15
C ASP A 82 -9.00 -12.37 -4.63
N LEU A 83 -9.93 -11.54 -5.11
CA LEU A 83 -11.22 -12.01 -5.64
C LEU A 83 -11.03 -12.94 -6.85
N ILE A 84 -10.24 -12.51 -7.84
CA ILE A 84 -9.96 -13.29 -9.06
C ILE A 84 -9.30 -14.62 -8.70
N SER A 85 -8.35 -14.62 -7.76
CA SER A 85 -7.65 -15.85 -7.34
C SER A 85 -8.58 -16.84 -6.63
N LYS A 86 -9.54 -16.35 -5.84
CA LYS A 86 -10.56 -17.18 -5.18
C LYS A 86 -11.61 -17.73 -6.15
N GLN A 87 -11.93 -16.99 -7.21
CA GLN A 87 -13.01 -17.33 -8.14
C GLN A 87 -12.54 -18.04 -9.43
N GLY A 88 -11.30 -18.49 -9.47
CA GLY A 88 -10.78 -19.24 -10.61
C GLY A 88 -10.53 -18.39 -11.87
N GLY A 89 -10.13 -17.13 -11.68
CA GLY A 89 -9.73 -16.24 -12.77
C GLY A 89 -10.80 -15.24 -13.23
N TYR A 90 -11.96 -15.21 -12.62
CA TYR A 90 -13.08 -14.32 -12.96
C TYR A 90 -13.53 -13.48 -11.78
N ILE A 91 -14.00 -12.27 -12.05
CA ILE A 91 -14.69 -11.44 -11.05
C ILE A 91 -16.15 -11.85 -10.95
N ASN A 92 -16.78 -12.14 -12.09
CA ASN A 92 -18.16 -12.60 -12.17
C ASN A 92 -18.26 -13.88 -13.02
N PRO A 93 -17.97 -15.07 -12.44
CA PRO A 93 -17.98 -16.29 -13.20
C PRO A 93 -19.38 -16.66 -13.65
N VAL A 94 -19.55 -16.97 -14.94
CA VAL A 94 -20.82 -17.41 -15.55
C VAL A 94 -21.06 -18.89 -15.28
N SER A 95 -20.04 -19.71 -15.51
CA SER A 95 -20.06 -21.18 -15.23
C SER A 95 -19.20 -21.47 -14.02
N TYR A 96 -19.81 -21.87 -12.91
CA TYR A 96 -19.12 -22.03 -11.64
C TYR A 96 -19.65 -23.16 -10.78
N LYS A 97 -18.82 -23.62 -9.87
CA LYS A 97 -19.22 -24.46 -8.73
C LYS A 97 -19.16 -23.62 -7.45
N LYS A 98 -20.14 -23.76 -6.57
CA LYS A 98 -20.07 -23.18 -5.24
C LYS A 98 -19.24 -24.08 -4.32
N LEU A 99 -18.22 -23.48 -3.69
CA LEU A 99 -17.42 -24.14 -2.65
C LEU A 99 -17.25 -23.14 -1.50
N ASP A 100 -17.64 -23.52 -0.30
CA ASP A 100 -17.59 -22.70 0.91
C ASP A 100 -18.20 -21.28 0.77
N GLY A 101 -19.24 -21.17 -0.07
CA GLY A 101 -19.94 -19.93 -0.37
C GLY A 101 -19.40 -19.13 -1.56
N GLU A 102 -18.18 -19.43 -2.01
CA GLU A 102 -17.54 -18.78 -3.16
C GLU A 102 -17.94 -19.43 -4.49
N LYS A 103 -17.99 -18.65 -5.56
CA LYS A 103 -18.26 -19.10 -6.91
C LYS A 103 -16.94 -19.33 -7.63
N ILE A 104 -16.56 -20.58 -7.82
CA ILE A 104 -15.31 -20.91 -8.48
C ILE A 104 -15.59 -21.31 -9.92
N SER A 105 -15.03 -20.58 -10.88
CA SER A 105 -15.15 -20.84 -12.31
C SER A 105 -14.48 -22.17 -12.70
N TYR A 106 -15.07 -22.82 -13.69
CA TYR A 106 -14.46 -23.98 -14.32
C TYR A 106 -13.46 -23.53 -15.39
N LEU A 107 -12.18 -23.79 -15.18
CA LEU A 107 -11.17 -23.59 -16.22
C LEU A 107 -11.16 -24.71 -17.25
N CYS A 108 -11.73 -25.85 -16.92
CA CYS A 108 -11.78 -27.01 -17.77
C CYS A 108 -13.03 -27.85 -17.43
N TYR A 109 -13.79 -28.30 -18.43
CA TYR A 109 -14.85 -29.27 -18.26
C TYR A 109 -14.98 -30.19 -19.47
N ASN A 110 -15.58 -31.35 -19.29
CA ASN A 110 -15.94 -32.29 -20.35
C ASN A 110 -17.45 -32.29 -20.58
N ILE A 111 -17.84 -32.37 -21.85
CA ILE A 111 -19.26 -32.43 -22.23
C ILE A 111 -19.79 -33.84 -21.94
N ASN A 112 -19.00 -34.90 -22.25
CA ASN A 112 -19.33 -36.30 -22.02
C ASN A 112 -18.32 -36.94 -21.08
N TYR A 113 -18.78 -37.94 -20.33
CA TYR A 113 -17.99 -38.63 -19.32
C TYR A 113 -16.68 -39.25 -19.83
N TYR A 114 -16.65 -39.68 -21.09
CA TYR A 114 -15.50 -40.35 -21.73
C TYR A 114 -14.64 -39.43 -22.59
N GLU A 115 -14.94 -38.12 -22.63
CA GLU A 115 -14.16 -37.16 -23.39
C GLU A 115 -13.13 -36.42 -22.52
N SER A 116 -12.06 -35.96 -23.17
CA SER A 116 -11.04 -35.15 -22.50
C SER A 116 -11.61 -33.81 -22.07
N CYS A 117 -11.11 -33.26 -20.98
CA CYS A 117 -11.47 -31.95 -20.49
C CYS A 117 -11.04 -30.87 -21.47
N ILE A 118 -11.96 -29.99 -21.84
CA ILE A 118 -11.73 -28.85 -22.71
C ILE A 118 -11.38 -27.62 -21.87
N ASN A 119 -10.19 -27.05 -22.12
CA ASN A 119 -9.78 -25.82 -21.47
C ASN A 119 -10.67 -24.64 -21.93
N GLN A 120 -11.29 -23.96 -20.98
CA GLN A 120 -12.19 -22.83 -21.24
C GLN A 120 -11.43 -21.53 -21.46
N GLU A 121 -10.23 -21.40 -20.87
CA GLU A 121 -9.39 -20.20 -20.95
C GLU A 121 -7.99 -20.54 -21.48
N PRO A 122 -7.83 -20.80 -22.79
CA PRO A 122 -6.52 -21.10 -23.37
C PRO A 122 -5.55 -19.93 -23.27
N MET A 123 -6.04 -18.68 -23.16
CA MET A 123 -5.26 -17.45 -23.00
C MET A 123 -5.43 -16.85 -21.60
N LEU A 124 -5.35 -17.66 -20.56
CA LEU A 124 -5.64 -17.27 -19.18
C LEU A 124 -4.94 -15.98 -18.72
N ILE A 125 -3.67 -15.79 -19.07
CA ILE A 125 -2.92 -14.57 -18.66
C ILE A 125 -3.53 -13.32 -19.29
N GLN A 126 -3.95 -13.38 -20.54
CA GLN A 126 -4.59 -12.26 -21.21
C GLN A 126 -5.97 -11.97 -20.60
N HIS A 127 -6.75 -13.03 -20.36
CA HIS A 127 -8.04 -12.94 -19.69
C HIS A 127 -7.91 -12.28 -18.29
N LEU A 128 -6.97 -12.71 -17.47
CA LEU A 128 -6.72 -12.11 -16.14
C LEU A 128 -6.37 -10.63 -16.22
N LYS A 129 -5.56 -10.22 -17.21
CA LYS A 129 -5.23 -8.78 -17.41
C LYS A 129 -6.48 -7.97 -17.74
N GLU A 130 -7.37 -8.51 -18.58
CA GLU A 130 -8.63 -7.85 -18.97
C GLU A 130 -9.61 -7.77 -17.81
N GLU A 131 -9.77 -8.83 -17.02
CA GLU A 131 -10.60 -8.83 -15.82
C GLU A 131 -10.15 -7.77 -14.81
N ILE A 132 -8.83 -7.72 -14.51
CA ILE A 132 -8.26 -6.71 -13.64
C ILE A 132 -8.49 -5.31 -14.22
N LYS A 133 -8.13 -5.09 -15.50
CA LYS A 133 -8.27 -3.79 -16.17
C LYS A 133 -9.72 -3.28 -16.10
N ASN A 134 -10.69 -4.12 -16.42
CA ASN A 134 -12.09 -3.76 -16.42
C ASN A 134 -12.59 -3.41 -15.01
N ASN A 135 -12.17 -4.15 -14.01
CA ASN A 135 -12.62 -3.93 -12.62
C ASN A 135 -12.09 -2.63 -12.02
N ILE A 136 -10.81 -2.31 -12.26
CA ILE A 136 -10.17 -1.13 -11.65
C ILE A 136 -10.25 0.13 -12.52
N ASN A 137 -10.87 0.09 -13.70
CA ASN A 137 -10.88 1.22 -14.63
C ASN A 137 -11.45 2.51 -14.03
N SER A 138 -12.53 2.41 -13.27
CA SER A 138 -13.11 3.54 -12.56
C SER A 138 -12.19 4.08 -11.46
N ASP A 139 -11.52 3.17 -10.75
CA ASP A 139 -10.64 3.53 -9.64
C ASP A 139 -9.38 4.24 -10.12
N VAL A 140 -8.80 3.78 -11.24
CA VAL A 140 -7.66 4.46 -11.89
C VAL A 140 -8.01 5.90 -12.26
N LYS A 141 -9.18 6.13 -12.89
CA LYS A 141 -9.65 7.49 -13.22
C LYS A 141 -9.86 8.34 -11.98
N ASN A 142 -10.53 7.79 -10.97
CA ASN A 142 -10.75 8.48 -9.70
C ASN A 142 -9.44 8.85 -8.98
N CYS A 143 -8.46 7.96 -9.00
CA CYS A 143 -7.14 8.23 -8.42
C CYS A 143 -6.40 9.32 -9.20
N PHE A 144 -6.53 9.34 -10.53
CA PHE A 144 -5.97 10.38 -11.37
C PHE A 144 -6.59 11.75 -11.07
N ASP A 145 -7.91 11.82 -10.95
CA ASP A 145 -8.62 13.06 -10.62
C ASP A 145 -8.28 13.56 -9.20
N LYS A 146 -8.21 12.67 -8.21
CA LYS A 146 -7.77 13.02 -6.86
C LYS A 146 -6.35 13.59 -6.85
N PHE A 147 -5.45 12.98 -7.63
CA PHE A 147 -4.09 13.47 -7.77
C PHE A 147 -4.05 14.87 -8.40
N LYS A 148 -4.80 15.10 -9.49
CA LYS A 148 -4.95 16.41 -10.12
C LYS A 148 -5.42 17.47 -9.09
N ILE A 149 -6.51 17.20 -8.37
CA ILE A 149 -7.05 18.08 -7.34
C ILE A 149 -6.02 18.36 -6.23
N SER A 150 -5.20 17.38 -5.87
CA SER A 150 -4.17 17.56 -4.84
C SER A 150 -3.07 18.54 -5.28
N LEU A 151 -2.68 18.50 -6.56
CA LEU A 151 -1.72 19.45 -7.14
C LEU A 151 -2.32 20.87 -7.26
N GLU A 152 -3.58 20.99 -7.67
CA GLU A 152 -4.27 22.28 -7.74
C GLU A 152 -4.37 22.93 -6.35
N LYS A 153 -4.69 22.15 -5.31
CA LYS A 153 -4.68 22.62 -3.91
C LYS A 153 -3.29 23.04 -3.41
N ALA A 154 -2.23 22.44 -3.96
CA ALA A 154 -0.84 22.85 -3.67
C ALA A 154 -0.39 24.10 -4.44
N GLY A 155 -1.28 24.74 -5.20
CA GLY A 155 -1.05 25.99 -5.95
C GLY A 155 -0.40 25.78 -7.31
N TYR A 156 -0.51 24.59 -7.89
CA TYR A 156 -0.09 24.35 -9.27
C TYR A 156 -1.26 24.56 -10.23
N GLU A 157 -1.00 25.17 -11.37
CA GLU A 157 -1.87 25.09 -12.55
C GLU A 157 -1.60 23.75 -13.24
N VAL A 158 -2.62 22.88 -13.34
CA VAL A 158 -2.46 21.50 -13.80
C VAL A 158 -3.21 21.27 -15.09
N ASN A 159 -2.49 20.90 -16.14
CA ASN A 159 -3.06 20.40 -17.39
C ASN A 159 -2.79 18.91 -17.50
N THR A 160 -3.85 18.13 -17.68
CA THR A 160 -3.79 16.66 -17.74
C THR A 160 -4.37 16.13 -19.02
N ASN A 161 -3.70 15.15 -19.61
CA ASN A 161 -4.20 14.37 -20.74
C ASN A 161 -4.07 12.88 -20.39
N TYR A 162 -5.15 12.31 -19.85
CA TYR A 162 -5.26 10.88 -19.57
C TYR A 162 -5.82 10.18 -20.82
N ARG A 163 -5.19 9.09 -21.27
CA ARG A 163 -5.64 8.28 -22.39
C ARG A 163 -6.16 6.93 -21.95
N ASP A 164 -5.30 6.08 -21.43
CA ASP A 164 -5.61 4.70 -21.02
C ASP A 164 -4.56 4.19 -20.04
N PHE A 165 -4.72 2.94 -19.61
CA PHE A 165 -3.70 2.22 -18.87
C PHE A 165 -3.64 0.76 -19.32
N SER A 166 -2.50 0.13 -19.11
CA SER A 166 -2.30 -1.29 -19.34
C SER A 166 -1.96 -2.02 -18.05
N VAL A 167 -2.34 -3.30 -17.99
CA VAL A 167 -2.05 -4.19 -16.87
C VAL A 167 -1.05 -5.25 -17.31
N GLN A 168 0.03 -5.42 -16.59
CA GLN A 168 1.01 -6.47 -16.81
C GLN A 168 1.10 -7.35 -15.57
N LEU A 169 1.03 -8.66 -15.79
CA LEU A 169 1.23 -9.66 -14.75
C LEU A 169 2.67 -10.16 -14.84
N VAL A 170 3.43 -9.94 -13.78
CA VAL A 170 4.79 -10.47 -13.62
C VAL A 170 4.86 -11.28 -12.33
N PRO A 171 5.83 -12.18 -12.15
CA PRO A 171 5.92 -12.95 -10.92
C PRO A 171 5.82 -12.05 -9.68
N GLU A 172 4.93 -12.42 -8.75
CA GLU A 172 4.70 -11.79 -7.45
C GLU A 172 4.12 -10.37 -7.46
N LYS A 173 3.83 -9.76 -8.63
CA LYS A 173 3.26 -8.41 -8.67
C LYS A 173 2.43 -8.13 -9.91
N VAL A 174 1.48 -7.20 -9.75
CA VAL A 174 0.74 -6.58 -10.84
C VAL A 174 1.37 -5.21 -11.13
N VAL A 175 1.68 -4.94 -12.39
CA VAL A 175 2.21 -3.66 -12.85
C VAL A 175 1.13 -2.94 -13.65
N ILE A 176 0.87 -1.67 -13.30
CA ILE A 176 -0.06 -0.81 -14.01
C ILE A 176 0.73 0.30 -14.68
N ASP A 177 0.69 0.34 -16.00
CA ASP A 177 1.32 1.38 -16.80
C ASP A 177 0.23 2.36 -17.28
N ILE A 178 0.32 3.60 -16.82
CA ILE A 178 -0.67 4.65 -17.11
C ILE A 178 -0.16 5.53 -18.26
N ASP A 179 -0.90 5.57 -19.36
CA ASP A 179 -0.65 6.50 -20.47
C ASP A 179 -1.35 7.83 -20.18
N ALA A 180 -0.63 8.70 -19.46
CA ALA A 180 -1.12 10.02 -19.13
C ALA A 180 0.03 11.04 -19.16
N LYS A 181 -0.29 12.26 -19.61
CA LYS A 181 0.62 13.40 -19.56
C LYS A 181 0.09 14.41 -18.56
N ILE A 182 0.96 14.79 -17.61
CA ILE A 182 0.65 15.82 -16.61
C ILE A 182 1.64 16.96 -16.81
N THR A 183 1.13 18.16 -17.04
CA THR A 183 1.93 19.38 -17.11
C THR A 183 1.53 20.28 -15.96
N THR A 184 2.49 20.66 -15.13
CA THR A 184 2.28 21.54 -13.98
C THR A 184 3.05 22.82 -14.14
N LYS A 185 2.45 23.96 -13.77
CA LYS A 185 3.09 25.28 -13.71
C LYS A 185 2.94 25.85 -12.33
N LYS A 186 4.02 26.40 -11.79
CA LYS A 186 4.03 27.14 -10.52
C LYS A 186 5.03 28.30 -10.64
N ASN A 187 4.58 29.54 -10.46
CA ASN A 187 5.43 30.74 -10.47
C ASN A 187 6.43 30.78 -11.65
N GLU A 188 5.92 30.70 -12.90
CA GLU A 188 6.69 30.70 -14.15
C GLU A 188 7.58 29.46 -14.44
N GLN A 189 7.68 28.51 -13.54
CA GLN A 189 8.37 27.25 -13.81
C GLN A 189 7.38 26.20 -14.31
N THR A 190 7.69 25.59 -15.47
CA THR A 190 6.88 24.52 -16.07
C THR A 190 7.61 23.20 -15.93
N SER A 191 6.92 22.17 -15.40
CA SER A 191 7.40 20.79 -15.35
C SER A 191 6.39 19.88 -16.07
N SER A 192 6.88 18.89 -16.84
CA SER A 192 6.06 17.87 -17.52
C SER A 192 6.55 16.48 -17.15
N GLN A 193 5.63 15.57 -16.87
CA GLN A 193 5.85 14.15 -16.61
C GLN A 193 4.90 13.32 -17.44
#